data_6fef7f9ff121cc2b1bd04154781973ff
#
_entry.id   6fef7f9ff121cc2b1bd04154781973ff
#
_cell.length_a   1.000
_cell.length_b   1.000
_cell.length_c   1.000
_cell.angle_alpha   90.00
_cell.angle_beta   90.00
_cell.angle_gamma   90.00
#
_symmetry.space_group_name_H-M   'P 1'
#
loop_
_entity.id
_entity.type
_entity.pdbx_description
1 polymer ?
#
loop_
_entity_poly.entity_id
_entity_poly.type
_entity_poly.pdbx_seq_one_letter_code
_entity_poly.pdbx_strand_id
1 'polypeptide(L)'
;MKKFYILLAAAACCSASAFAQWSTDRDVATTIFPEDKGFYSKEVCVGVDGTVWFFGDNPASTAIEDSRTTTYNMRVQAFTPEGERKFGDDGLLLSAYDNQSWTVCNQYMYANRDSTITIVVHDRRNSNYEEGVMNYTAYRLRPDGTHVWDEEGVPVDNAMKCNSNAAMSICELEDGSNIFAWMWMNTSTAVSMQKITKDGESQWDPMETKLAGSYNDYPYVVDAGNNQFILVWGRSSSEYLSAMKYNADGTEAWSKRVTIYDGGFGSVPLWTFLDVKPSGDGGVICAWHDDRTVSNIPHAYMAYVKNDGTLGMTNAEGGADIRLSYTEWNQYNPDVYPDGQGTGFLAVYRQTSGGQSWGNIAIQHVSMEGELLYGDEGIDIMRIDDEPKSVSYISIKPGSDGTFGVFYQIFHSYYDVPCEMSIRNLSDGQPRSEYDAVIPIVDGGRYRAGLKSLVDPSHDCWYAFWEDGGSDSETDKRDALCLQRIGFDGSMPGIQSVNEIRKDFGNNRKIFDMQGRLVSGDNDLKGIYIVRENGQTKKVFR
;
A
#
# COMPACT_ATOMS: atom_id res chain seq x y z
N MET A 1 -9.34 -28.65 -72.13
CA MET A 1 -8.98 -28.90 -70.73
C MET A 1 -8.60 -27.56 -70.09
N LYS A 2 -9.50 -26.95 -69.34
CA LYS A 2 -9.24 -25.70 -68.62
C LYS A 2 -8.89 -26.07 -67.19
N LYS A 3 -7.68 -25.74 -66.73
CA LYS A 3 -7.23 -25.90 -65.36
C LYS A 3 -7.79 -24.74 -64.55
N PHE A 4 -8.65 -25.04 -63.59
CA PHE A 4 -9.07 -24.10 -62.53
C PHE A 4 -7.98 -24.09 -61.45
N TYR A 5 -7.36 -22.95 -61.24
CA TYR A 5 -6.55 -22.68 -60.06
C TYR A 5 -7.46 -22.14 -58.97
N ILE A 6 -7.67 -22.93 -57.92
CA ILE A 6 -8.33 -22.47 -56.69
C ILE A 6 -7.23 -21.78 -55.90
N LEU A 7 -7.31 -20.44 -55.83
CA LEU A 7 -6.51 -19.66 -54.87
C LEU A 7 -7.19 -19.82 -53.50
N LEU A 8 -6.62 -20.62 -52.61
CA LEU A 8 -6.94 -20.60 -51.20
C LEU A 8 -6.29 -19.34 -50.59
N ALA A 9 -7.03 -18.27 -50.47
CA ALA A 9 -6.68 -17.16 -49.60
C ALA A 9 -6.87 -17.65 -48.17
N ALA A 10 -5.77 -18.07 -47.54
CA ALA A 10 -5.72 -18.21 -46.11
C ALA A 10 -5.81 -16.80 -45.53
N ALA A 11 -7.01 -16.38 -45.20
CA ALA A 11 -7.20 -15.26 -44.27
C ALA A 11 -6.66 -15.71 -42.94
N ALA A 12 -5.38 -15.40 -42.67
CA ALA A 12 -4.85 -15.37 -41.32
C ALA A 12 -5.65 -14.25 -40.63
N CYS A 13 -6.74 -14.61 -39.97
CA CYS A 13 -7.27 -13.82 -38.89
C CYS A 13 -6.18 -13.77 -37.81
N CYS A 14 -5.29 -12.81 -37.95
CA CYS A 14 -4.65 -12.26 -36.75
C CYS A 14 -5.81 -11.67 -35.93
N SER A 15 -6.42 -12.50 -35.08
CA SER A 15 -6.99 -12.00 -33.86
C SER A 15 -5.81 -11.38 -33.12
N ALA A 16 -5.53 -10.10 -33.35
CA ALA A 16 -4.87 -9.29 -32.38
C ALA A 16 -5.80 -9.43 -31.15
N SER A 17 -5.42 -10.32 -30.24
CA SER A 17 -5.88 -10.25 -28.86
C SER A 17 -5.58 -8.79 -28.52
N ALA A 18 -6.62 -7.99 -28.36
CA ALA A 18 -6.46 -6.69 -27.70
C ALA A 18 -6.04 -7.06 -26.28
N PHE A 19 -4.73 -7.19 -26.08
CA PHE A 19 -4.20 -7.31 -24.73
C PHE A 19 -4.72 -6.08 -24.00
N ALA A 20 -5.48 -6.29 -22.95
CA ALA A 20 -5.86 -5.22 -22.07
C ALA A 20 -4.55 -4.62 -21.56
N GLN A 21 -4.21 -3.44 -22.02
CA GLN A 21 -3.06 -2.69 -21.56
C GLN A 21 -3.53 -1.75 -20.46
N TRP A 22 -2.61 -1.37 -19.59
CA TRP A 22 -2.86 -0.26 -18.67
C TRP A 22 -3.49 0.91 -19.41
N SER A 23 -4.43 1.60 -18.76
CA SER A 23 -5.03 2.79 -19.38
C SER A 23 -3.94 3.77 -19.81
N THR A 24 -4.03 4.25 -21.04
CA THR A 24 -3.14 5.27 -21.60
C THR A 24 -3.65 6.68 -21.35
N ASP A 25 -4.83 6.80 -20.77
CA ASP A 25 -5.46 8.06 -20.42
C ASP A 25 -5.47 8.21 -18.90
N ARG A 26 -4.82 9.23 -18.39
CA ARG A 26 -4.77 9.55 -16.96
C ARG A 26 -6.15 9.84 -16.37
N ASP A 27 -7.00 10.49 -17.15
CA ASP A 27 -8.36 10.83 -16.71
C ASP A 27 -9.28 9.60 -16.68
N VAL A 28 -8.86 8.53 -17.39
CA VAL A 28 -9.55 7.24 -17.44
C VAL A 28 -8.59 6.14 -16.97
N ALA A 29 -8.26 6.15 -15.68
CA ALA A 29 -7.41 5.13 -15.09
C ALA A 29 -7.96 3.71 -15.32
N THR A 30 -7.10 2.72 -15.24
CA THR A 30 -7.52 1.32 -15.30
C THR A 30 -8.43 1.00 -14.13
N THR A 31 -9.69 0.70 -14.38
CA THR A 31 -10.63 0.24 -13.35
C THR A 31 -10.39 -1.22 -13.03
N ILE A 32 -10.46 -1.58 -11.76
CA ILE A 32 -10.29 -2.97 -11.31
C ILE A 32 -11.42 -3.84 -11.82
N PHE A 33 -12.63 -3.30 -11.84
CA PHE A 33 -13.79 -3.91 -12.49
C PHE A 33 -14.33 -2.94 -13.55
N PRO A 34 -14.83 -3.43 -14.72
CA PRO A 34 -15.38 -2.57 -15.77
C PRO A 34 -16.63 -1.80 -15.34
N GLU A 35 -17.43 -2.41 -14.47
CA GLU A 35 -18.60 -1.79 -13.87
C GLU A 35 -18.27 -1.28 -12.47
N ASP A 36 -18.82 -0.13 -12.12
CA ASP A 36 -18.71 0.41 -10.78
C ASP A 36 -19.34 -0.54 -9.77
N LYS A 37 -18.56 -0.95 -8.78
CA LYS A 37 -19.00 -1.87 -7.72
C LYS A 37 -18.53 -1.33 -6.39
N GLY A 38 -19.45 -1.12 -5.48
CA GLY A 38 -19.14 -0.73 -4.10
C GLY A 38 -18.37 -1.82 -3.38
N PHE A 39 -17.18 -1.47 -2.89
CA PHE A 39 -16.39 -2.33 -2.01
C PHE A 39 -16.17 -1.60 -0.69
N TYR A 40 -16.40 -2.29 0.42
CA TYR A 40 -16.24 -1.71 1.75
C TYR A 40 -14.83 -1.86 2.31
N SER A 41 -14.27 -3.07 2.21
CA SER A 41 -12.89 -3.33 2.62
C SER A 41 -12.07 -3.71 1.40
N LYS A 42 -10.85 -3.20 1.31
CA LYS A 42 -10.04 -3.30 0.10
C LYS A 42 -8.57 -3.46 0.44
N GLU A 43 -7.97 -4.48 -0.13
CA GLU A 43 -6.53 -4.70 -0.04
C GLU A 43 -5.91 -4.84 -1.43
N VAL A 44 -4.69 -4.37 -1.55
CA VAL A 44 -3.89 -4.45 -2.78
C VAL A 44 -2.46 -4.85 -2.43
N CYS A 45 -1.86 -5.71 -3.23
CA CYS A 45 -0.43 -6.00 -3.13
C CYS A 45 0.16 -6.35 -4.50
N VAL A 46 1.48 -6.40 -4.58
CA VAL A 46 2.21 -6.85 -5.77
C VAL A 46 2.89 -8.17 -5.45
N GLY A 47 2.64 -9.18 -6.26
CA GLY A 47 3.33 -10.46 -6.21
C GLY A 47 4.78 -10.33 -6.69
N VAL A 48 5.62 -11.30 -6.32
CA VAL A 48 7.03 -11.32 -6.74
C VAL A 48 7.22 -11.47 -8.26
N ASP A 49 6.18 -11.90 -8.96
CA ASP A 49 6.10 -11.97 -10.43
C ASP A 49 5.59 -10.68 -11.09
N GLY A 50 5.37 -9.62 -10.30
CA GLY A 50 4.82 -8.34 -10.75
C GLY A 50 3.30 -8.33 -10.97
N THR A 51 2.61 -9.44 -10.69
CA THR A 51 1.15 -9.46 -10.72
C THR A 51 0.60 -8.56 -9.61
N VAL A 52 -0.26 -7.61 -9.98
CA VAL A 52 -0.95 -6.73 -9.02
C VAL A 52 -2.26 -7.39 -8.62
N TRP A 53 -2.40 -7.64 -7.33
CA TRP A 53 -3.57 -8.29 -6.77
C TRP A 53 -4.44 -7.30 -6.03
N PHE A 54 -5.74 -7.49 -6.19
CA PHE A 54 -6.79 -6.79 -5.47
C PHE A 54 -7.67 -7.80 -4.75
N PHE A 55 -8.05 -7.50 -3.53
CA PHE A 55 -9.06 -8.22 -2.77
C PHE A 55 -10.03 -7.22 -2.12
N GLY A 56 -11.32 -7.53 -2.15
CA GLY A 56 -12.33 -6.71 -1.48
C GLY A 56 -13.67 -7.42 -1.33
N ASP A 57 -14.53 -6.84 -0.51
CA ASP A 57 -15.90 -7.30 -0.29
C ASP A 57 -16.91 -6.28 -0.80
N ASN A 58 -17.94 -6.78 -1.47
CA ASN A 58 -19.07 -5.98 -1.90
C ASN A 58 -20.40 -6.66 -1.53
N PRO A 59 -21.50 -5.90 -1.40
CA PRO A 59 -22.80 -6.48 -1.10
C PRO A 59 -23.17 -7.59 -2.09
N ALA A 60 -23.64 -8.73 -1.56
CA ALA A 60 -24.19 -9.78 -2.39
C ALA A 60 -25.51 -9.33 -3.02
N SER A 61 -25.76 -9.77 -4.26
CA SER A 61 -27.00 -9.47 -4.98
C SER A 61 -28.27 -10.07 -4.34
N THR A 62 -28.10 -11.05 -3.46
CA THR A 62 -29.17 -11.68 -2.71
C THR A 62 -29.08 -11.28 -1.24
N ALA A 63 -29.94 -10.36 -0.81
CA ALA A 63 -30.11 -10.07 0.60
C ALA A 63 -30.72 -11.30 1.29
N ILE A 64 -30.16 -11.72 2.43
CA ILE A 64 -30.88 -12.61 3.34
C ILE A 64 -32.10 -11.83 3.84
N GLU A 65 -33.26 -12.49 3.94
CA GLU A 65 -34.53 -11.87 4.36
C GLU A 65 -34.49 -11.22 5.75
N ASP A 66 -33.47 -11.47 6.56
CA ASP A 66 -33.26 -10.78 7.84
C ASP A 66 -32.54 -9.44 7.59
N SER A 67 -33.29 -8.35 7.69
CA SER A 67 -32.84 -6.99 7.46
C SER A 67 -31.68 -6.49 8.36
N ARG A 68 -31.17 -7.32 9.25
CA ARG A 68 -30.06 -7.03 10.17
C ARG A 68 -28.73 -7.59 9.69
N THR A 69 -28.72 -8.37 8.63
CA THR A 69 -27.51 -9.01 8.11
C THR A 69 -27.32 -8.68 6.64
N THR A 70 -26.23 -7.99 6.31
CA THR A 70 -25.78 -7.83 4.95
C THR A 70 -24.78 -8.94 4.65
N THR A 71 -25.02 -9.69 3.58
CA THR A 71 -24.03 -10.64 3.06
C THR A 71 -23.13 -9.95 2.07
N TYR A 72 -21.87 -10.34 2.06
CA TYR A 72 -20.86 -9.80 1.17
C TYR A 72 -20.27 -10.90 0.29
N ASN A 73 -20.01 -10.57 -0.96
CA ASN A 73 -19.18 -11.37 -1.83
C ASN A 73 -17.72 -10.92 -1.67
N MET A 74 -16.84 -11.87 -1.46
CA MET A 74 -15.41 -11.63 -1.41
C MET A 74 -14.81 -11.90 -2.78
N ARG A 75 -14.27 -10.87 -3.40
CA ARG A 75 -13.79 -10.95 -4.78
C ARG A 75 -12.31 -10.62 -4.87
N VAL A 76 -11.65 -11.39 -5.72
CA VAL A 76 -10.25 -11.21 -6.07
C VAL A 76 -10.15 -10.81 -7.54
N GLN A 77 -9.31 -9.84 -7.84
CA GLN A 77 -8.91 -9.50 -9.20
C GLN A 77 -7.39 -9.43 -9.25
N ALA A 78 -6.81 -9.70 -10.41
CA ALA A 78 -5.40 -9.55 -10.62
C ALA A 78 -5.09 -9.00 -12.01
N PHE A 79 -3.98 -8.29 -12.11
CA PHE A 79 -3.47 -7.75 -13.37
C PHE A 79 -2.05 -8.21 -13.59
N THR A 80 -1.75 -8.63 -14.82
CA THR A 80 -0.36 -8.87 -15.20
C THR A 80 0.45 -7.58 -15.21
N PRO A 81 1.80 -7.63 -15.20
CA PRO A 81 2.61 -6.42 -15.35
C PRO A 81 2.30 -5.60 -16.61
N GLU A 82 1.74 -6.23 -17.65
CA GLU A 82 1.31 -5.58 -18.88
C GLU A 82 -0.09 -4.96 -18.79
N GLY A 83 -0.83 -5.19 -17.69
CA GLY A 83 -2.16 -4.65 -17.46
C GLY A 83 -3.31 -5.55 -17.93
N GLU A 84 -3.07 -6.82 -18.20
CA GLU A 84 -4.11 -7.76 -18.55
C GLU A 84 -4.86 -8.21 -17.28
N ARG A 85 -6.19 -8.06 -17.28
CA ARG A 85 -7.07 -8.53 -16.21
C ARG A 85 -7.17 -10.06 -16.26
N LYS A 86 -6.84 -10.73 -15.16
CA LYS A 86 -6.72 -12.20 -15.13
C LYS A 86 -8.04 -12.94 -14.93
N PHE A 87 -8.99 -12.38 -14.18
CA PHE A 87 -10.18 -13.09 -13.73
C PHE A 87 -11.48 -12.57 -14.34
N GLY A 88 -11.41 -12.08 -15.59
CA GLY A 88 -12.57 -11.54 -16.28
C GLY A 88 -13.14 -10.28 -15.60
N ASP A 89 -14.32 -9.87 -16.05
CA ASP A 89 -14.91 -8.59 -15.62
C ASP A 89 -15.45 -8.63 -14.20
N ASP A 90 -15.94 -9.78 -13.75
CA ASP A 90 -16.50 -9.95 -12.41
C ASP A 90 -15.47 -10.28 -11.34
N GLY A 91 -14.23 -10.59 -11.73
CA GLY A 91 -13.22 -11.13 -10.83
C GLY A 91 -13.54 -12.56 -10.35
N LEU A 92 -12.66 -13.10 -9.53
CA LEU A 92 -12.80 -14.42 -8.93
C LEU A 92 -13.62 -14.31 -7.62
N LEU A 93 -14.65 -15.12 -7.45
CA LEU A 93 -15.27 -15.30 -6.15
C LEU A 93 -14.32 -16.13 -5.27
N LEU A 94 -13.88 -15.58 -4.13
CA LEU A 94 -12.86 -16.21 -3.31
C LEU A 94 -13.30 -17.56 -2.73
N SER A 95 -14.57 -17.66 -2.34
CA SER A 95 -15.11 -18.84 -1.71
C SER A 95 -16.45 -19.20 -2.33
N ALA A 96 -16.66 -20.49 -2.58
CA ALA A 96 -17.95 -21.05 -2.95
C ALA A 96 -18.92 -21.15 -1.76
N TYR A 97 -18.52 -20.72 -0.58
CA TYR A 97 -19.34 -20.67 0.62
C TYR A 97 -20.48 -19.65 0.41
N ASP A 98 -21.58 -20.16 -0.13
CA ASP A 98 -22.66 -19.39 -0.72
C ASP A 98 -23.27 -18.41 0.29
N ASN A 99 -23.13 -17.11 0.02
CA ASN A 99 -23.81 -16.00 0.70
C ASN A 99 -23.73 -15.96 2.24
N GLN A 100 -22.97 -16.83 2.87
CA GLN A 100 -22.82 -16.91 4.33
C GLN A 100 -21.52 -16.28 4.83
N SER A 101 -20.60 -16.02 3.92
CA SER A 101 -19.39 -15.28 4.27
C SER A 101 -19.76 -13.82 4.48
N TRP A 102 -19.71 -13.44 5.72
CA TRP A 102 -20.07 -12.13 6.18
C TRP A 102 -18.86 -11.51 6.86
N THR A 103 -18.19 -10.61 6.16
CA THR A 103 -17.10 -9.83 6.74
C THR A 103 -17.66 -8.58 7.36
N VAL A 104 -17.13 -8.20 8.49
CA VAL A 104 -17.58 -7.01 9.19
C VAL A 104 -16.51 -5.93 9.12
N CYS A 105 -15.24 -6.24 9.01
CA CYS A 105 -14.29 -5.16 9.05
C CYS A 105 -12.90 -5.40 8.53
N ASN A 106 -12.19 -6.42 8.80
CA ASN A 106 -10.78 -6.42 8.48
C ASN A 106 -10.42 -7.55 7.53
N GLN A 107 -9.72 -7.18 6.48
CA GLN A 107 -9.19 -8.10 5.48
C GLN A 107 -7.70 -7.85 5.35
N TYR A 108 -6.97 -8.90 5.01
CA TYR A 108 -5.53 -8.84 4.91
C TYR A 108 -5.08 -9.65 3.70
N MET A 109 -4.08 -9.15 3.01
CA MET A 109 -3.48 -9.82 1.86
C MET A 109 -1.96 -9.77 1.95
N TYR A 110 -1.32 -10.88 1.62
CA TYR A 110 0.13 -11.02 1.65
C TYR A 110 0.62 -11.74 0.40
N ALA A 111 1.60 -11.15 -0.29
CA ALA A 111 2.25 -11.74 -1.44
C ALA A 111 3.36 -12.70 -0.99
N ASN A 112 3.25 -13.98 -1.33
CA ASN A 112 4.23 -15.00 -0.99
C ASN A 112 5.36 -15.05 -2.03
N ARG A 113 6.50 -15.58 -1.63
CA ARG A 113 7.71 -15.70 -2.47
C ARG A 113 7.56 -16.64 -3.67
N ASP A 114 6.59 -17.57 -3.60
CA ASP A 114 6.28 -18.52 -4.68
C ASP A 114 5.20 -17.99 -5.65
N SER A 115 4.97 -16.67 -5.66
CA SER A 115 3.93 -15.99 -6.45
C SER A 115 2.50 -16.33 -6.04
N THR A 116 2.28 -17.07 -4.97
CA THR A 116 0.94 -17.24 -4.40
C THR A 116 0.55 -16.05 -3.53
N ILE A 117 -0.74 -15.89 -3.31
CA ILE A 117 -1.29 -14.84 -2.43
C ILE A 117 -2.01 -15.49 -1.27
N THR A 118 -1.68 -15.06 -0.06
CA THR A 118 -2.43 -15.40 1.14
C THR A 118 -3.43 -14.29 1.44
N ILE A 119 -4.69 -14.65 1.59
CA ILE A 119 -5.81 -13.74 1.91
C ILE A 119 -6.43 -14.19 3.21
N VAL A 120 -6.72 -13.25 4.10
CA VAL A 120 -7.43 -13.52 5.35
C VAL A 120 -8.69 -12.68 5.40
N VAL A 121 -9.78 -13.33 5.74
CA VAL A 121 -11.07 -12.69 5.96
C VAL A 121 -11.49 -12.85 7.40
N HIS A 122 -12.10 -11.81 7.95
CA HIS A 122 -12.66 -11.80 9.29
C HIS A 122 -14.19 -11.87 9.18
N ASP A 123 -14.76 -13.06 9.37
CA ASP A 123 -16.16 -13.33 9.08
C ASP A 123 -16.88 -14.10 10.19
N ARG A 124 -18.17 -14.31 10.02
CA ARG A 124 -19.05 -15.01 10.95
C ARG A 124 -19.56 -16.37 10.46
N ARG A 125 -18.91 -16.98 9.47
CA ARG A 125 -19.37 -18.25 8.89
C ARG A 125 -19.58 -19.37 9.90
N ASN A 126 -18.85 -19.37 11.00
CA ASN A 126 -18.87 -20.39 12.06
C ASN A 126 -19.63 -19.94 13.31
N SER A 127 -20.36 -18.83 13.25
CA SER A 127 -21.14 -18.34 14.38
C SER A 127 -22.53 -17.91 13.95
N ASN A 128 -23.46 -17.95 14.88
CA ASN A 128 -24.72 -17.27 14.69
C ASN A 128 -24.56 -15.77 15.00
N TYR A 129 -25.43 -14.96 14.41
CA TYR A 129 -25.42 -13.51 14.60
C TYR A 129 -25.52 -13.06 16.08
N GLU A 130 -26.26 -13.84 16.89
CA GLU A 130 -26.53 -13.51 18.29
C GLU A 130 -25.32 -13.67 19.19
N GLU A 131 -24.39 -14.56 18.84
CA GLU A 131 -23.19 -14.81 19.64
C GLU A 131 -22.09 -13.76 19.44
N GLY A 132 -22.14 -12.97 18.35
CA GLY A 132 -21.17 -11.95 18.06
C GLY A 132 -19.74 -12.48 17.85
N VAL A 133 -19.60 -13.75 17.57
CA VAL A 133 -18.30 -14.39 17.34
C VAL A 133 -17.87 -14.15 15.91
N MET A 134 -16.65 -13.69 15.73
CA MET A 134 -16.01 -13.55 14.44
C MET A 134 -14.73 -14.38 14.41
N ASN A 135 -14.41 -14.91 13.25
CA ASN A 135 -13.27 -15.79 13.06
C ASN A 135 -12.43 -15.35 11.86
N TYR A 136 -11.16 -15.65 11.91
CA TYR A 136 -10.26 -15.48 10.79
C TYR A 136 -10.18 -16.76 9.98
N THR A 137 -10.45 -16.63 8.67
CA THR A 137 -10.29 -17.71 7.69
C THR A 137 -9.28 -17.28 6.64
N ALA A 138 -8.29 -18.11 6.40
CA ALA A 138 -7.23 -17.84 5.43
C ALA A 138 -7.39 -18.69 4.18
N TYR A 139 -7.03 -18.10 3.05
CA TYR A 139 -6.95 -18.74 1.73
C TYR A 139 -5.57 -18.53 1.16
N ARG A 140 -5.10 -19.47 0.34
CA ARG A 140 -3.90 -19.28 -0.47
C ARG A 140 -4.22 -19.60 -1.91
N LEU A 141 -3.98 -18.64 -2.81
CA LEU A 141 -4.28 -18.74 -4.23
C LEU A 141 -3.01 -18.76 -5.07
N ARG A 142 -3.01 -19.56 -6.14
CA ARG A 142 -2.00 -19.52 -7.20
C ARG A 142 -2.23 -18.34 -8.14
N PRO A 143 -1.24 -17.98 -8.97
CA PRO A 143 -1.38 -16.92 -9.97
C PRO A 143 -2.54 -17.13 -10.96
N ASP A 144 -3.01 -18.35 -11.17
CA ASP A 144 -4.16 -18.67 -12.01
C ASP A 144 -5.51 -18.61 -11.28
N GLY A 145 -5.51 -18.26 -10.00
CA GLY A 145 -6.71 -18.16 -9.16
C GLY A 145 -7.14 -19.47 -8.51
N THR A 146 -6.44 -20.59 -8.76
CA THR A 146 -6.78 -21.87 -8.11
C THR A 146 -6.29 -21.88 -6.66
N HIS A 147 -7.05 -22.52 -5.79
CA HIS A 147 -6.69 -22.66 -4.39
C HIS A 147 -5.48 -23.59 -4.19
N VAL A 148 -4.55 -23.18 -3.33
CA VAL A 148 -3.50 -24.06 -2.80
C VAL A 148 -4.03 -24.83 -1.60
N TRP A 149 -4.77 -24.12 -0.74
CA TRP A 149 -5.43 -24.67 0.44
C TRP A 149 -6.87 -25.07 0.13
N ASP A 150 -7.61 -25.47 1.14
CA ASP A 150 -9.03 -25.81 1.01
C ASP A 150 -9.83 -24.65 0.39
N GLU A 151 -10.78 -24.95 -0.49
CA GLU A 151 -11.61 -23.94 -1.16
C GLU A 151 -12.54 -23.20 -0.19
N GLU A 152 -12.88 -23.80 0.95
CA GLU A 152 -13.62 -23.15 2.02
C GLU A 152 -12.72 -22.35 2.97
N GLY A 153 -11.39 -22.43 2.78
CA GLY A 153 -10.37 -21.76 3.58
C GLY A 153 -9.94 -22.55 4.82
N VAL A 154 -8.87 -22.10 5.44
CA VAL A 154 -8.28 -22.70 6.64
C VAL A 154 -8.54 -21.79 7.83
N PRO A 155 -9.16 -22.28 8.92
CA PRO A 155 -9.31 -21.49 10.14
C PRO A 155 -7.96 -21.09 10.73
N VAL A 156 -7.78 -19.80 11.00
CA VAL A 156 -6.55 -19.29 11.63
C VAL A 156 -6.64 -19.36 13.16
N ASP A 157 -7.79 -19.01 13.68
CA ASP A 157 -8.00 -18.77 15.12
C ASP A 157 -8.73 -19.91 15.87
N ASN A 158 -9.01 -21.02 15.20
CA ASN A 158 -9.71 -22.18 15.76
C ASN A 158 -10.99 -21.80 16.57
N ALA A 159 -11.80 -20.87 16.00
CA ALA A 159 -13.04 -20.41 16.61
C ALA A 159 -12.87 -19.65 17.95
N MET A 160 -11.72 -19.04 18.19
CA MET A 160 -11.57 -18.07 19.28
C MET A 160 -12.50 -16.89 19.05
N LYS A 161 -13.03 -16.33 20.14
CA LYS A 161 -13.81 -15.09 20.04
C LYS A 161 -12.90 -13.93 19.72
N CYS A 162 -13.00 -13.41 18.49
CA CYS A 162 -12.32 -12.19 18.08
C CYS A 162 -13.28 -11.01 18.03
N ASN A 163 -12.81 -9.82 18.38
CA ASN A 163 -13.58 -8.61 18.23
C ASN A 163 -13.51 -8.12 16.79
N SER A 164 -14.52 -7.39 16.37
CA SER A 164 -14.63 -6.77 15.05
C SER A 164 -13.48 -5.81 14.66
N ASN A 165 -12.69 -5.33 15.61
CA ASN A 165 -11.57 -4.41 15.38
C ASN A 165 -10.20 -5.06 15.65
N ALA A 166 -10.13 -6.38 15.62
CA ALA A 166 -8.87 -7.07 15.87
C ALA A 166 -7.87 -6.83 14.71
N ALA A 167 -6.72 -6.25 15.03
CA ALA A 167 -5.64 -6.08 14.07
C ALA A 167 -4.95 -7.43 13.81
N MET A 168 -4.50 -7.66 12.58
CA MET A 168 -3.71 -8.82 12.19
C MET A 168 -2.54 -8.40 11.31
N SER A 169 -1.45 -9.16 11.39
CA SER A 169 -0.30 -9.06 10.52
C SER A 169 0.12 -10.46 10.03
N ILE A 170 0.68 -10.52 8.82
CA ILE A 170 1.08 -11.76 8.15
C ILE A 170 2.51 -11.61 7.67
N CYS A 171 3.32 -12.66 7.83
CA CYS A 171 4.57 -12.80 7.09
C CYS A 171 4.75 -14.25 6.60
N GLU A 172 5.64 -14.45 5.64
CA GLU A 172 6.02 -15.77 5.12
C GLU A 172 7.43 -16.13 5.56
N LEU A 173 7.61 -17.36 6.05
CA LEU A 173 8.92 -17.93 6.36
C LEU A 173 9.58 -18.55 5.12
N GLU A 174 10.88 -18.87 5.20
CA GLU A 174 11.61 -19.50 4.08
C GLU A 174 11.07 -20.88 3.70
N ASP A 175 10.44 -21.61 4.62
CA ASP A 175 9.79 -22.90 4.34
C ASP A 175 8.44 -22.76 3.59
N GLY A 176 8.04 -21.52 3.29
CA GLY A 176 6.78 -21.19 2.64
C GLY A 176 5.56 -21.20 3.56
N SER A 177 5.75 -21.40 4.87
CA SER A 177 4.68 -21.26 5.86
C SER A 177 4.37 -19.80 6.12
N ASN A 178 3.09 -19.49 6.38
CA ASN A 178 2.69 -18.16 6.82
C ASN A 178 2.54 -18.12 8.35
N ILE A 179 3.05 -17.05 8.94
CA ILE A 179 2.81 -16.68 10.34
C ILE A 179 1.72 -15.62 10.36
N PHE A 180 0.72 -15.85 11.20
CA PHE A 180 -0.36 -14.93 11.47
C PHE A 180 -0.24 -14.49 12.93
N ALA A 181 -0.32 -13.20 13.18
CA ALA A 181 -0.41 -12.65 14.52
C ALA A 181 -1.58 -11.68 14.58
N TRP A 182 -2.45 -11.83 15.54
CA TRP A 182 -3.64 -10.98 15.67
C TRP A 182 -3.94 -10.60 17.11
N MET A 183 -4.64 -9.50 17.25
CA MET A 183 -5.20 -9.07 18.52
C MET A 183 -6.56 -9.74 18.71
N TRP A 184 -6.73 -10.46 19.80
CA TRP A 184 -8.03 -10.95 20.19
C TRP A 184 -8.53 -10.27 21.46
N MET A 185 -9.84 -10.15 21.61
CA MET A 185 -10.47 -9.48 22.75
C MET A 185 -11.49 -10.40 23.38
N ASN A 186 -11.29 -10.64 24.67
CA ASN A 186 -12.31 -11.24 25.51
C ASN A 186 -12.66 -10.26 26.65
N THR A 187 -12.14 -10.45 27.84
CA THR A 187 -12.23 -9.48 28.95
C THR A 187 -11.09 -8.44 28.90
N SER A 188 -10.03 -8.73 28.15
CA SER A 188 -8.88 -7.85 27.88
C SER A 188 -8.29 -8.22 26.53
N THR A 189 -7.48 -7.32 25.97
CA THR A 189 -6.75 -7.58 24.73
C THR A 189 -5.56 -8.51 24.96
N ALA A 190 -5.24 -9.33 23.98
CA ALA A 190 -4.06 -10.18 23.95
C ALA A 190 -3.61 -10.42 22.51
N VAL A 191 -2.37 -10.83 22.31
CA VAL A 191 -1.83 -11.23 21.02
C VAL A 191 -1.76 -12.75 20.95
N SER A 192 -2.38 -13.29 19.89
CA SER A 192 -2.28 -14.70 19.52
C SER A 192 -1.54 -14.85 18.19
N MET A 193 -0.98 -16.05 17.98
CA MET A 193 -0.28 -16.40 16.76
C MET A 193 -0.66 -17.79 16.26
N GLN A 194 -0.62 -17.98 14.94
CA GLN A 194 -0.75 -19.26 14.26
C GLN A 194 0.29 -19.38 13.17
N LYS A 195 0.80 -20.57 12.97
CA LYS A 195 1.58 -20.94 11.79
C LYS A 195 0.75 -21.90 10.94
N ILE A 196 0.59 -21.56 9.65
CA ILE A 196 -0.03 -22.45 8.66
C ILE A 196 1.03 -22.79 7.62
N THR A 197 1.24 -24.08 7.38
CA THR A 197 2.21 -24.56 6.38
C THR A 197 1.81 -24.14 4.97
N LYS A 198 2.75 -24.21 4.03
CA LYS A 198 2.46 -23.98 2.62
C LYS A 198 1.34 -24.87 2.06
N ASP A 199 1.09 -26.02 2.68
CA ASP A 199 0.09 -27.01 2.28
C ASP A 199 -1.25 -26.83 3.04
N GLY A 200 -1.37 -25.83 3.92
CA GLY A 200 -2.62 -25.48 4.63
C GLY A 200 -2.80 -26.14 6.00
N GLU A 201 -1.75 -26.71 6.58
CA GLU A 201 -1.83 -27.37 7.89
C GLU A 201 -1.51 -26.38 9.02
N SER A 202 -2.45 -26.18 9.95
CA SER A 202 -2.23 -25.41 11.18
C SER A 202 -1.27 -26.14 12.12
N GLN A 203 -0.27 -25.43 12.65
CA GLN A 203 0.83 -26.01 13.43
C GLN A 203 0.74 -25.71 14.93
N TRP A 204 0.08 -24.61 15.30
CA TRP A 204 0.02 -24.18 16.70
C TRP A 204 -1.41 -24.18 17.22
N ASP A 205 -1.56 -24.29 18.54
CA ASP A 205 -2.83 -24.00 19.19
C ASP A 205 -2.88 -22.50 19.52
N PRO A 206 -3.73 -21.71 18.86
CA PRO A 206 -3.82 -20.28 19.12
C PRO A 206 -4.32 -19.95 20.53
N MET A 207 -4.92 -20.89 21.25
CA MET A 207 -5.31 -20.71 22.66
C MET A 207 -4.09 -20.73 23.60
N GLU A 208 -2.98 -21.35 23.18
CA GLU A 208 -1.69 -21.32 23.86
C GLU A 208 -0.87 -20.11 23.41
N THR A 209 -1.44 -18.91 23.51
CA THR A 209 -0.78 -17.70 23.05
C THR A 209 0.59 -17.51 23.67
N LYS A 210 1.58 -17.12 22.86
CA LYS A 210 2.96 -16.83 23.32
C LYS A 210 3.04 -15.56 24.17
N LEU A 211 2.11 -14.65 23.98
CA LEU A 211 2.02 -13.39 24.71
C LEU A 211 0.76 -13.36 25.59
N ALA A 212 0.54 -14.43 26.35
CA ALA A 212 -0.54 -14.48 27.32
C ALA A 212 -0.34 -13.39 28.38
N GLY A 213 -1.03 -12.30 28.21
CA GLY A 213 -1.02 -11.16 29.13
C GLY A 213 -2.07 -10.16 28.73
N SER A 214 -2.71 -9.54 29.71
CA SER A 214 -3.68 -8.48 29.46
C SER A 214 -3.01 -7.26 28.84
N TYR A 215 -3.69 -6.61 27.89
CA TYR A 215 -3.32 -5.33 27.30
C TYR A 215 -2.16 -5.35 26.28
N ASN A 216 -1.86 -6.50 25.67
CA ASN A 216 -0.98 -6.57 24.51
C ASN A 216 -1.80 -6.42 23.23
N ASP A 217 -1.38 -5.51 22.35
CA ASP A 217 -2.16 -5.06 21.20
C ASP A 217 -1.30 -4.86 19.95
N TYR A 218 -1.97 -4.70 18.82
CA TYR A 218 -1.39 -4.26 17.54
C TYR A 218 -0.14 -5.02 17.16
N PRO A 219 -0.27 -6.34 16.97
CA PRO A 219 0.84 -7.18 16.57
C PRO A 219 1.21 -6.94 15.11
N TYR A 220 2.52 -6.90 14.86
CA TYR A 220 3.11 -6.92 13.53
C TYR A 220 4.15 -8.02 13.48
N VAL A 221 4.11 -8.86 12.46
CA VAL A 221 5.11 -9.89 12.19
C VAL A 221 5.87 -9.56 10.92
N VAL A 222 7.19 -9.69 10.99
CA VAL A 222 8.07 -9.54 9.82
C VAL A 222 8.99 -10.75 9.71
N ASP A 223 9.29 -11.16 8.50
CA ASP A 223 10.29 -12.19 8.24
C ASP A 223 11.68 -11.70 8.66
N ALA A 224 12.40 -12.53 9.41
CA ALA A 224 13.75 -12.24 9.88
C ALA A 224 14.84 -13.10 9.21
N GLY A 225 14.47 -13.87 8.18
CA GLY A 225 15.34 -14.85 7.54
C GLY A 225 15.57 -16.09 8.40
N ASN A 226 16.19 -17.13 7.80
CA ASN A 226 16.54 -18.39 8.47
C ASN A 226 15.34 -19.08 9.16
N ASN A 227 14.15 -19.02 8.55
CA ASN A 227 12.91 -19.51 9.15
C ASN A 227 12.62 -18.92 10.54
N GLN A 228 12.92 -17.65 10.72
CA GLN A 228 12.64 -16.89 11.94
C GLN A 228 11.80 -15.67 11.60
N PHE A 229 11.08 -15.14 12.58
CA PHE A 229 10.31 -13.92 12.43
C PHE A 229 10.44 -13.04 13.68
N ILE A 230 10.25 -11.74 13.51
CA ILE A 230 10.16 -10.78 14.60
C ILE A 230 8.70 -10.38 14.76
N LEU A 231 8.19 -10.50 15.97
CA LEU A 231 6.92 -9.96 16.39
C LEU A 231 7.16 -8.63 17.12
N VAL A 232 6.47 -7.59 16.66
CA VAL A 232 6.38 -6.29 17.32
C VAL A 232 4.98 -6.12 17.88
N TRP A 233 4.84 -5.59 19.09
CA TRP A 233 3.53 -5.30 19.69
C TRP A 233 3.58 -4.09 20.61
N GLY A 234 2.44 -3.43 20.75
CA GLY A 234 2.22 -2.37 21.72
C GLY A 234 1.44 -2.82 22.94
N ARG A 235 1.11 -1.87 23.79
CA ARG A 235 0.17 -2.05 24.89
C ARG A 235 -1.00 -1.07 24.75
N SER A 236 -2.24 -1.52 24.97
CA SER A 236 -3.46 -0.73 24.74
C SER A 236 -3.54 0.57 25.54
N SER A 237 -2.86 0.61 26.67
CA SER A 237 -2.70 1.84 27.46
C SER A 237 -1.61 2.76 26.91
N SER A 238 -1.06 2.48 25.73
CA SER A 238 0.01 3.28 25.12
C SER A 238 1.23 3.46 26.03
N GLU A 239 1.62 2.37 26.72
CA GLU A 239 2.71 2.45 27.70
C GLU A 239 4.04 2.04 27.12
N TYR A 240 4.06 1.07 26.19
CA TYR A 240 5.31 0.58 25.60
C TYR A 240 5.12 -0.03 24.21
N LEU A 241 6.21 -0.09 23.44
CA LEU A 241 6.40 -0.83 22.20
C LEU A 241 7.56 -1.80 22.40
N SER A 242 7.35 -3.05 22.03
CA SER A 242 8.32 -4.13 22.24
C SER A 242 8.44 -5.04 21.03
N ALA A 243 9.56 -5.76 20.96
CA ALA A 243 9.81 -6.79 19.95
C ALA A 243 10.41 -8.06 20.53
N MET A 244 10.13 -9.19 19.89
CA MET A 244 10.75 -10.49 20.18
C MET A 244 10.89 -11.28 18.88
N LYS A 245 12.01 -11.94 18.73
CA LYS A 245 12.27 -12.86 17.62
C LYS A 245 11.95 -14.29 18.00
N TYR A 246 11.30 -15.00 17.10
CA TYR A 246 10.88 -16.38 17.26
C TYR A 246 11.45 -17.27 16.16
N ASN A 247 11.68 -18.53 16.51
CA ASN A 247 11.95 -19.61 15.58
C ASN A 247 10.63 -20.10 14.92
N ALA A 248 10.74 -20.84 13.82
CA ALA A 248 9.60 -21.40 13.10
C ALA A 248 8.73 -22.37 13.93
N ASP A 249 9.24 -22.89 15.02
CA ASP A 249 8.50 -23.73 15.99
C ASP A 249 7.79 -22.90 17.08
N GLY A 250 7.93 -21.57 17.03
CA GLY A 250 7.35 -20.65 17.99
C GLY A 250 8.13 -20.49 19.29
N THR A 251 9.33 -21.05 19.39
CA THR A 251 10.24 -20.79 20.54
C THR A 251 10.93 -19.44 20.37
N GLU A 252 11.25 -18.78 21.49
CA GLU A 252 11.97 -17.51 21.48
C GLU A 252 13.40 -17.71 20.94
N ALA A 253 13.79 -16.88 19.95
CA ALA A 253 15.13 -16.88 19.36
C ALA A 253 16.06 -15.89 20.06
N TRP A 254 15.56 -14.74 20.50
CA TRP A 254 16.32 -13.85 21.37
C TRP A 254 16.21 -14.30 22.82
N SER A 255 17.27 -14.05 23.59
CA SER A 255 17.31 -14.40 25.02
C SER A 255 16.40 -13.52 25.89
N LYS A 256 15.97 -12.40 25.39
CA LYS A 256 15.08 -11.43 26.05
C LYS A 256 14.33 -10.57 25.04
N ARG A 257 13.18 -10.09 25.45
CA ARG A 257 12.41 -9.07 24.76
C ARG A 257 13.22 -7.78 24.59
N VAL A 258 13.13 -7.15 23.44
CA VAL A 258 13.63 -5.81 23.17
C VAL A 258 12.52 -4.80 23.48
N THR A 259 12.79 -3.85 24.35
CA THR A 259 11.94 -2.69 24.56
C THR A 259 12.34 -1.62 23.54
N ILE A 260 11.43 -1.27 22.63
CA ILE A 260 11.63 -0.22 21.64
C ILE A 260 11.38 1.13 22.29
N TYR A 261 10.28 1.24 23.03
CA TYR A 261 9.92 2.43 23.78
C TYR A 261 9.03 2.06 24.98
N ASP A 262 9.23 2.73 26.13
CA ASP A 262 8.45 2.50 27.37
C ASP A 262 8.18 3.78 28.18
N GLY A 263 8.40 4.97 27.58
CA GLY A 263 8.21 6.25 28.25
C GLY A 263 6.78 6.80 28.27
N GLY A 264 5.83 6.08 27.62
CA GLY A 264 4.46 6.56 27.40
C GLY A 264 4.32 7.43 26.15
N PHE A 265 3.19 7.33 25.46
CA PHE A 265 2.95 7.96 24.16
C PHE A 265 2.11 9.25 24.28
N GLY A 266 1.98 9.83 25.47
CA GLY A 266 1.14 11.00 25.70
C GLY A 266 -0.34 10.69 25.61
N SER A 267 -1.12 11.56 24.95
CA SER A 267 -2.57 11.42 24.77
C SER A 267 -2.97 10.74 23.45
N VAL A 268 -2.04 10.57 22.53
CA VAL A 268 -2.28 9.94 21.22
C VAL A 268 -2.16 8.42 21.36
N PRO A 269 -3.21 7.65 21.05
CA PRO A 269 -3.13 6.20 21.10
C PRO A 269 -2.18 5.66 20.03
N LEU A 270 -1.23 4.80 20.40
CA LEU A 270 -0.25 4.19 19.50
C LEU A 270 -0.90 3.46 18.31
N TRP A 271 -2.04 2.82 18.53
CA TRP A 271 -2.76 2.06 17.51
C TRP A 271 -3.25 2.91 16.34
N THR A 272 -3.32 4.21 16.48
CA THR A 272 -3.81 5.08 15.42
C THR A 272 -2.83 5.13 14.23
N PHE A 273 -1.53 4.96 14.46
CA PHE A 273 -0.51 5.25 13.43
C PHE A 273 0.83 4.54 13.67
N LEU A 274 0.81 3.28 14.05
CA LEU A 274 2.01 2.47 14.09
C LEU A 274 2.24 1.85 12.71
N ASP A 275 3.37 2.15 12.08
CA ASP A 275 3.87 1.52 10.87
C ASP A 275 5.05 0.62 11.22
N VAL A 276 5.02 -0.64 10.77
CA VAL A 276 6.07 -1.64 11.03
C VAL A 276 6.40 -2.37 9.75
N LYS A 277 7.68 -2.38 9.38
CA LYS A 277 8.16 -3.02 8.15
C LYS A 277 9.47 -3.77 8.37
N PRO A 278 9.78 -4.76 7.51
CA PRO A 278 11.12 -5.33 7.45
C PRO A 278 12.15 -4.22 7.16
N SER A 279 13.30 -4.28 7.84
CA SER A 279 14.40 -3.32 7.62
C SER A 279 15.23 -3.60 6.35
N GLY A 280 15.01 -4.76 5.71
CA GLY A 280 15.76 -5.20 4.54
C GLY A 280 16.99 -6.07 4.86
N ASP A 281 17.43 -6.11 6.12
CA ASP A 281 18.57 -6.92 6.61
C ASP A 281 18.15 -8.01 7.61
N GLY A 282 16.85 -8.29 7.68
CA GLY A 282 16.25 -9.26 8.62
C GLY A 282 15.92 -8.68 10.00
N GLY A 283 16.09 -7.39 10.19
CA GLY A 283 15.58 -6.63 11.33
C GLY A 283 14.21 -6.03 11.09
N VAL A 284 13.80 -5.09 11.93
CA VAL A 284 12.50 -4.42 11.86
C VAL A 284 12.62 -2.91 12.07
N ILE A 285 11.91 -2.13 11.30
CA ILE A 285 11.71 -0.69 11.48
C ILE A 285 10.28 -0.42 11.92
N CYS A 286 10.14 0.54 12.82
CA CYS A 286 8.86 1.00 13.35
C CYS A 286 8.79 2.52 13.23
N ALA A 287 7.62 3.05 12.89
CA ALA A 287 7.37 4.49 12.92
C ALA A 287 6.01 4.78 13.53
N TRP A 288 5.91 5.88 14.24
CA TRP A 288 4.68 6.34 14.89
C TRP A 288 4.74 7.83 15.16
N HIS A 289 3.63 8.39 15.60
CA HIS A 289 3.62 9.73 16.17
C HIS A 289 2.98 9.72 17.55
N ASP A 290 3.46 10.59 18.44
CA ASP A 290 2.90 10.80 19.76
C ASP A 290 3.17 12.22 20.27
N ASP A 291 2.45 12.62 21.31
CA ASP A 291 2.54 13.93 21.93
C ASP A 291 3.17 13.90 23.35
N ARG A 292 4.13 12.96 23.56
CA ARG A 292 4.82 12.75 24.84
C ARG A 292 5.55 13.99 25.37
N THR A 293 6.02 14.85 24.48
CA THR A 293 6.80 16.04 24.87
C THR A 293 5.93 17.25 25.16
N VAL A 294 4.87 17.46 24.40
CA VAL A 294 3.91 18.55 24.56
C VAL A 294 2.53 18.05 24.20
N SER A 295 1.61 18.07 25.15
CA SER A 295 0.23 17.61 24.93
C SER A 295 -0.41 18.29 23.73
N ASN A 296 -1.04 17.48 22.85
CA ASN A 296 -1.67 17.89 21.59
C ASN A 296 -0.70 18.45 20.52
N ILE A 297 0.61 18.26 20.68
CA ILE A 297 1.61 18.56 19.64
C ILE A 297 2.35 17.27 19.32
N PRO A 298 1.82 16.41 18.46
CA PRO A 298 2.47 15.14 18.12
C PRO A 298 3.69 15.37 17.24
N HIS A 299 4.69 14.54 17.50
CA HIS A 299 5.91 14.45 16.69
C HIS A 299 6.07 13.04 16.14
N ALA A 300 6.69 12.93 14.98
CA ALA A 300 6.98 11.66 14.34
C ALA A 300 8.30 11.07 14.83
N TYR A 301 8.26 9.78 15.13
CA TYR A 301 9.39 8.99 15.60
C TYR A 301 9.57 7.73 14.77
N MET A 302 10.78 7.21 14.77
CA MET A 302 11.07 5.87 14.25
C MET A 302 12.08 5.15 15.15
N ALA A 303 12.11 3.83 15.00
CA ALA A 303 13.09 2.96 15.64
C ALA A 303 13.51 1.85 14.69
N TYR A 304 14.73 1.37 14.87
CA TYR A 304 15.27 0.22 14.16
C TYR A 304 15.85 -0.79 15.14
N VAL A 305 15.39 -2.02 15.05
CA VAL A 305 15.91 -3.17 15.79
C VAL A 305 16.55 -4.14 14.81
N LYS A 306 17.83 -4.42 15.03
CA LYS A 306 18.60 -5.34 14.19
C LYS A 306 18.14 -6.79 14.35
N ASN A 307 18.51 -7.63 13.39
CA ASN A 307 18.20 -9.06 13.40
C ASN A 307 18.66 -9.79 14.69
N ASP A 308 19.73 -9.35 15.32
CA ASP A 308 20.27 -9.92 16.56
C ASP A 308 19.59 -9.41 17.84
N GLY A 309 18.62 -8.50 17.72
CA GLY A 309 17.91 -7.89 18.84
C GLY A 309 18.62 -6.70 19.48
N THR A 310 19.71 -6.21 18.89
CA THR A 310 20.32 -4.94 19.31
C THR A 310 19.61 -3.76 18.66
N LEU A 311 19.65 -2.61 19.33
CA LEU A 311 19.14 -1.37 18.78
C LEU A 311 20.04 -0.91 17.63
N GLY A 312 19.47 -0.66 16.46
CA GLY A 312 20.22 -0.20 15.29
C GLY A 312 20.55 1.28 15.39
N MET A 313 19.66 2.05 16.00
CA MET A 313 19.84 3.47 16.25
C MET A 313 19.53 3.79 17.71
N THR A 314 20.12 4.86 18.22
CA THR A 314 19.87 5.35 19.59
C THR A 314 19.86 6.85 19.61
N ASN A 315 18.92 7.43 20.36
CA ASN A 315 18.91 8.87 20.65
C ASN A 315 19.97 9.25 21.68
N ALA A 316 20.11 10.55 21.95
CA ALA A 316 21.11 11.08 22.88
C ALA A 316 20.95 10.55 24.34
N GLU A 317 19.77 10.05 24.69
CA GLU A 317 19.45 9.49 26.02
C GLU A 317 19.62 7.97 26.06
N GLY A 318 20.00 7.35 24.95
CA GLY A 318 20.19 5.91 24.81
C GLY A 318 18.90 5.13 24.52
N GLY A 319 17.78 5.81 24.25
CA GLY A 319 16.54 5.21 23.78
C GLY A 319 16.63 4.77 22.32
N ALA A 320 15.78 3.83 21.92
CA ALA A 320 15.78 3.28 20.54
C ALA A 320 15.12 4.19 19.51
N ASP A 321 14.41 5.20 19.95
CA ASP A 321 13.59 6.05 19.09
C ASP A 321 14.33 7.32 18.64
N ILE A 322 14.26 7.59 17.36
CA ILE A 322 14.77 8.82 16.74
C ILE A 322 13.58 9.69 16.35
N ARG A 323 13.59 10.96 16.74
CA ARG A 323 12.64 11.94 16.27
C ARG A 323 12.96 12.31 14.82
N LEU A 324 11.97 12.25 13.92
CA LEU A 324 12.18 12.45 12.47
C LEU A 324 12.40 13.93 12.10
N SER A 325 11.94 14.86 12.92
CA SER A 325 12.10 16.29 12.68
C SER A 325 12.03 17.09 13.99
N TYR A 326 12.88 18.09 14.15
CA TYR A 326 12.95 18.97 15.32
C TYR A 326 12.23 20.30 15.13
N THR A 327 11.38 20.43 14.11
CA THR A 327 10.46 21.57 14.00
C THR A 327 9.44 21.58 15.15
N GLU A 328 8.86 22.74 15.41
CA GLU A 328 7.80 22.91 16.41
C GLU A 328 6.39 22.49 15.92
N TRP A 329 6.29 22.09 14.65
CA TRP A 329 5.03 21.76 13.99
C TRP A 329 4.52 20.37 14.38
N ASN A 330 3.21 20.20 14.33
CA ASN A 330 2.58 18.89 14.49
C ASN A 330 2.97 17.96 13.35
N GLN A 331 3.36 16.73 13.67
CA GLN A 331 3.76 15.70 12.72
C GLN A 331 2.88 14.47 12.88
N TYR A 332 2.34 13.97 11.77
CA TYR A 332 1.36 12.88 11.77
C TYR A 332 1.69 11.82 10.74
N ASN A 333 1.27 10.58 11.04
CA ASN A 333 1.22 9.46 10.10
C ASN A 333 2.53 9.22 9.35
N PRO A 334 3.64 9.00 10.06
CA PRO A 334 4.88 8.63 9.38
C PRO A 334 4.71 7.29 8.65
N ASP A 335 5.13 7.26 7.37
CA ASP A 335 5.34 6.04 6.59
C ASP A 335 6.85 5.90 6.37
N VAL A 336 7.41 4.74 6.69
CA VAL A 336 8.84 4.46 6.59
C VAL A 336 9.11 3.31 5.65
N TYR A 337 10.25 3.36 4.96
CA TYR A 337 10.67 2.30 4.05
C TYR A 337 12.19 2.19 4.00
N PRO A 338 12.77 0.98 3.86
CA PRO A 338 14.20 0.86 3.53
C PRO A 338 14.52 1.64 2.27
N ASP A 339 15.66 2.31 2.22
CA ASP A 339 16.06 3.18 1.11
C ASP A 339 16.39 2.43 -0.20
N GLY A 340 16.39 1.10 -0.17
CA GLY A 340 16.73 0.25 -1.31
C GLY A 340 18.24 0.17 -1.60
N GLN A 341 19.07 0.93 -0.90
CA GLN A 341 20.54 0.94 -1.04
C GLN A 341 21.25 0.31 0.17
N GLY A 342 20.50 0.04 1.25
CA GLY A 342 21.05 -0.49 2.50
C GLY A 342 21.86 0.55 3.30
N THR A 343 21.64 1.84 3.05
CA THR A 343 22.31 2.94 3.74
C THR A 343 21.47 3.55 4.84
N GLY A 344 20.15 3.29 4.81
CA GLY A 344 19.23 3.82 5.81
C GLY A 344 17.76 3.62 5.44
N PHE A 345 16.95 4.52 5.95
CA PHE A 345 15.50 4.46 5.87
C PHE A 345 14.93 5.80 5.40
N LEU A 346 14.01 5.73 4.47
CA LEU A 346 13.20 6.85 4.02
C LEU A 346 12.00 7.00 4.94
N ALA A 347 11.64 8.22 5.28
CA ALA A 347 10.43 8.55 6.03
C ALA A 347 9.68 9.69 5.33
N VAL A 348 8.36 9.61 5.31
CA VAL A 348 7.47 10.71 4.94
C VAL A 348 6.46 10.91 6.06
N TYR A 349 6.12 12.14 6.38
CA TYR A 349 5.13 12.49 7.37
C TYR A 349 4.37 13.75 6.99
N ARG A 350 3.12 13.80 7.42
CA ARG A 350 2.31 15.02 7.31
C ARG A 350 2.73 15.99 8.40
N GLN A 351 2.84 17.27 8.06
CA GLN A 351 3.19 18.33 8.99
C GLN A 351 2.13 19.43 8.94
N THR A 352 1.75 19.99 10.08
CA THR A 352 0.76 21.07 10.16
C THR A 352 1.13 22.10 11.21
N SER A 353 0.62 23.34 11.06
CA SER A 353 0.64 24.32 12.15
C SER A 353 -0.18 23.84 13.34
N GLY A 354 0.07 24.39 14.51
CA GLY A 354 -0.67 24.07 15.74
C GLY A 354 -2.19 24.29 15.60
N GLY A 355 -2.61 25.31 14.83
CA GLY A 355 -4.01 25.54 14.48
C GLY A 355 -4.50 24.78 13.26
N GLN A 356 -3.67 23.92 12.68
CA GLN A 356 -3.94 23.17 11.44
C GLN A 356 -4.39 24.06 10.26
N SER A 357 -3.98 25.32 10.25
CA SER A 357 -4.34 26.29 9.21
C SER A 357 -3.58 26.08 7.90
N TRP A 358 -2.53 25.28 7.92
CA TRP A 358 -1.81 24.84 6.74
C TRP A 358 -1.38 23.37 6.91
N GLY A 359 -1.17 22.71 5.80
CA GLY A 359 -0.64 21.36 5.71
C GLY A 359 0.64 21.32 4.86
N ASN A 360 1.52 20.39 5.18
CA ASN A 360 2.76 20.15 4.49
C ASN A 360 3.03 18.65 4.42
N ILE A 361 3.84 18.24 3.45
CA ILE A 361 4.47 16.93 3.41
C ILE A 361 5.95 17.15 3.60
N ALA A 362 6.52 16.49 4.58
CA ALA A 362 7.97 16.52 4.82
C ALA A 362 8.55 15.11 4.73
N ILE A 363 9.81 15.04 4.32
CA ILE A 363 10.56 13.78 4.21
C ILE A 363 11.83 13.85 5.03
N GLN A 364 12.29 12.66 5.46
CA GLN A 364 13.57 12.48 6.09
C GLN A 364 14.25 11.23 5.53
N HIS A 365 15.57 11.24 5.46
CA HIS A 365 16.40 10.07 5.27
C HIS A 365 17.21 9.86 6.55
N VAL A 366 17.07 8.70 7.17
CA VAL A 366 17.73 8.37 8.44
C VAL A 366 18.73 7.26 8.17
N SER A 367 20.00 7.46 8.57
CA SER A 367 21.01 6.43 8.42
C SER A 367 20.71 5.20 9.29
N MET A 368 21.41 4.10 9.05
CA MET A 368 21.29 2.88 9.87
C MET A 368 21.67 3.13 11.35
N GLU A 369 22.43 4.19 11.65
CA GLU A 369 22.85 4.61 12.98
C GLU A 369 21.94 5.68 13.60
N GLY A 370 20.96 6.20 12.85
CA GLY A 370 20.00 7.20 13.33
C GLY A 370 20.36 8.65 13.04
N GLU A 371 21.31 8.92 12.15
CA GLU A 371 21.63 10.29 11.71
C GLU A 371 20.56 10.79 10.73
N LEU A 372 20.09 12.03 10.92
CA LEU A 372 19.14 12.71 10.04
C LEU A 372 19.88 13.28 8.83
N LEU A 373 19.86 12.59 7.69
CA LEU A 373 20.68 12.93 6.52
C LEU A 373 20.14 14.14 5.73
N TYR A 374 18.86 14.50 5.92
CA TYR A 374 18.27 15.71 5.34
C TYR A 374 18.23 16.89 6.34
N GLY A 375 19.03 16.81 7.41
CA GLY A 375 19.10 17.82 8.46
C GLY A 375 17.98 17.70 9.50
N ASP A 376 18.10 18.50 10.55
CA ASP A 376 17.23 18.39 11.74
C ASP A 376 15.74 18.63 11.47
N GLU A 377 15.41 19.39 10.44
CA GLU A 377 14.02 19.72 10.10
C GLU A 377 13.42 18.80 9.03
N GLY A 378 14.29 18.06 8.30
CA GLY A 378 13.88 17.33 7.10
C GLY A 378 13.70 18.25 5.90
N ILE A 379 13.05 17.76 4.84
CA ILE A 379 12.80 18.53 3.61
C ILE A 379 11.30 18.63 3.37
N ASP A 380 10.81 19.85 3.27
CA ASP A 380 9.44 20.14 2.86
C ASP A 380 9.27 19.81 1.37
N ILE A 381 8.24 19.01 1.05
CA ILE A 381 7.86 18.72 -0.33
C ILE A 381 6.85 19.75 -0.82
N MET A 382 5.84 20.00 0.00
CA MET A 382 4.71 20.82 -0.34
C MET A 382 4.17 21.49 0.92
N ARG A 383 3.80 22.74 0.82
CA ARG A 383 3.08 23.48 1.84
C ARG A 383 1.79 24.04 1.28
N ILE A 384 0.69 23.79 1.95
CA ILE A 384 -0.63 24.26 1.59
C ILE A 384 -1.09 25.24 2.67
N ASP A 385 -1.17 26.51 2.35
CA ASP A 385 -1.56 27.59 3.27
C ASP A 385 -3.04 27.98 3.15
N ASP A 386 -3.71 27.53 2.05
CA ASP A 386 -5.09 27.94 1.76
C ASP A 386 -6.10 26.92 2.32
N GLU A 387 -7.06 27.37 3.07
CA GLU A 387 -8.22 26.59 3.51
C GLU A 387 -9.25 26.41 2.37
N PRO A 388 -9.93 25.28 2.25
CA PRO A 388 -9.93 24.09 3.11
C PRO A 388 -8.95 22.97 2.68
N LYS A 389 -7.90 23.28 2.01
CA LYS A 389 -6.96 22.28 1.46
C LYS A 389 -6.26 21.50 2.56
N SER A 390 -6.15 20.20 2.39
CA SER A 390 -5.37 19.31 3.26
C SER A 390 -4.68 18.22 2.46
N VAL A 391 -3.63 17.65 3.04
CA VAL A 391 -2.89 16.51 2.47
C VAL A 391 -3.24 15.25 3.22
N SER A 392 -3.45 14.14 2.50
CA SER A 392 -3.79 12.85 3.08
C SER A 392 -3.18 11.69 2.27
N TYR A 393 -3.27 10.49 2.82
CA TYR A 393 -2.82 9.25 2.18
C TYR A 393 -1.40 9.36 1.62
N ILE A 394 -0.49 9.86 2.46
CA ILE A 394 0.92 10.00 2.11
C ILE A 394 1.63 8.65 2.22
N SER A 395 2.56 8.39 1.30
CA SER A 395 3.43 7.22 1.39
C SER A 395 4.73 7.45 0.63
N ILE A 396 5.78 6.70 1.00
CA ILE A 396 7.10 6.76 0.38
C ILE A 396 7.51 5.37 -0.09
N LYS A 397 8.08 5.27 -1.28
CA LYS A 397 8.55 4.00 -1.84
C LYS A 397 9.90 4.18 -2.52
N PRO A 398 10.87 3.27 -2.31
CA PRO A 398 12.13 3.30 -3.04
C PRO A 398 11.88 3.18 -4.54
N GLY A 399 12.79 3.73 -5.32
CA GLY A 399 12.86 3.58 -6.76
C GLY A 399 14.17 2.91 -7.17
N SER A 400 14.53 3.01 -8.45
CA SER A 400 15.83 2.60 -8.96
C SER A 400 16.86 3.72 -8.88
N ASP A 401 18.15 3.35 -8.97
CA ASP A 401 19.27 4.29 -9.15
C ASP A 401 19.35 5.41 -8.10
N GLY A 402 19.06 5.10 -6.84
CA GLY A 402 19.13 6.07 -5.75
C GLY A 402 18.04 7.14 -5.84
N THR A 403 16.87 6.79 -6.35
CA THR A 403 15.67 7.62 -6.33
C THR A 403 14.57 7.01 -5.47
N PHE A 404 13.55 7.80 -5.15
CA PHE A 404 12.34 7.34 -4.48
C PHE A 404 11.13 8.16 -4.91
N GLY A 405 9.94 7.55 -4.79
CA GLY A 405 8.65 8.19 -5.02
C GLY A 405 7.95 8.57 -3.73
N VAL A 406 7.38 9.76 -3.67
CA VAL A 406 6.48 10.20 -2.60
C VAL A 406 5.10 10.40 -3.20
N PHE A 407 4.09 9.75 -2.63
CA PHE A 407 2.72 9.73 -3.13
C PHE A 407 1.79 10.41 -2.12
N TYR A 408 0.82 11.18 -2.61
CA TYR A 408 -0.09 11.91 -1.75
C TYR A 408 -1.38 12.31 -2.46
N GLN A 409 -2.43 12.56 -1.67
CA GLN A 409 -3.67 13.19 -2.12
C GLN A 409 -3.78 14.59 -1.56
N ILE A 410 -4.31 15.51 -2.37
CA ILE A 410 -4.62 16.87 -1.93
C ILE A 410 -6.14 17.02 -1.92
N PHE A 411 -6.69 17.36 -0.78
CA PHE A 411 -8.10 17.66 -0.63
C PHE A 411 -8.34 19.16 -0.80
N HIS A 412 -8.78 19.60 -1.96
CA HIS A 412 -9.21 20.97 -2.22
C HIS A 412 -10.66 21.18 -1.84
N SER A 413 -11.52 20.23 -2.22
CA SER A 413 -12.94 20.16 -1.86
C SER A 413 -13.42 18.72 -2.03
N TYR A 414 -14.69 18.45 -1.68
CA TYR A 414 -15.26 17.10 -1.76
C TYR A 414 -15.16 16.50 -3.19
N TYR A 415 -15.32 17.30 -4.23
CA TYR A 415 -15.19 16.86 -5.63
C TYR A 415 -13.92 17.38 -6.31
N ASP A 416 -12.87 17.65 -5.54
CA ASP A 416 -11.59 18.09 -6.11
C ASP A 416 -10.44 17.53 -5.28
N VAL A 417 -10.12 16.25 -5.56
CA VAL A 417 -9.11 15.48 -4.84
C VAL A 417 -8.13 14.84 -5.82
N PRO A 418 -7.14 15.59 -6.33
CA PRO A 418 -6.08 15.01 -7.16
C PRO A 418 -5.20 14.04 -6.37
N CYS A 419 -4.66 13.03 -7.08
CA CYS A 419 -3.57 12.19 -6.62
C CYS A 419 -2.29 12.58 -7.34
N GLU A 420 -1.25 12.81 -6.59
CA GLU A 420 0.03 13.29 -7.11
C GLU A 420 1.19 12.50 -6.53
N MET A 421 2.35 12.62 -7.17
CA MET A 421 3.61 12.10 -6.65
C MET A 421 4.77 13.04 -6.96
N SER A 422 5.88 12.82 -6.28
CA SER A 422 7.19 13.44 -6.57
C SER A 422 8.27 12.38 -6.67
N ILE A 423 9.18 12.48 -7.63
CA ILE A 423 10.35 11.61 -7.73
C ILE A 423 11.58 12.40 -7.28
N ARG A 424 12.29 11.86 -6.29
CA ARG A 424 13.39 12.55 -5.62
C ARG A 424 14.67 11.73 -5.57
N ASN A 425 15.80 12.41 -5.49
CA ASN A 425 17.10 11.79 -5.29
C ASN A 425 17.29 11.41 -3.82
N LEU A 426 17.80 10.22 -3.58
CA LEU A 426 18.13 9.76 -2.23
C LEU A 426 19.25 10.59 -1.58
N SER A 427 20.19 11.09 -2.38
CA SER A 427 21.39 11.78 -1.89
C SER A 427 21.11 13.12 -1.21
N ASP A 428 20.07 13.83 -1.65
CA ASP A 428 19.80 15.21 -1.19
C ASP A 428 18.31 15.50 -0.99
N GLY A 429 17.41 14.52 -1.24
CA GLY A 429 15.98 14.67 -1.11
C GLY A 429 15.33 15.65 -2.09
N GLN A 430 16.12 16.23 -3.02
CA GLN A 430 15.59 17.18 -4.00
C GLN A 430 14.89 16.46 -5.15
N PRO A 431 13.94 17.09 -5.83
CA PRO A 431 13.37 16.52 -7.03
C PRO A 431 14.46 16.17 -8.04
N ARG A 432 14.39 14.98 -8.65
CA ARG A 432 15.35 14.54 -9.68
C ARG A 432 15.44 15.54 -10.83
N SER A 433 14.34 16.24 -11.13
CA SER A 433 14.27 17.37 -12.06
C SER A 433 13.09 18.28 -11.68
N GLU A 434 13.02 19.48 -12.26
CA GLU A 434 11.88 20.39 -12.06
C GLU A 434 10.50 19.75 -12.41
N TYR A 435 10.49 18.79 -13.35
CA TYR A 435 9.27 18.09 -13.77
C TYR A 435 8.90 16.94 -12.84
N ASP A 436 9.83 16.47 -12.02
CA ASP A 436 9.64 15.39 -11.07
C ASP A 436 9.21 15.92 -9.68
N ALA A 437 9.16 17.25 -9.52
CA ALA A 437 8.73 17.87 -8.28
C ALA A 437 7.25 17.61 -7.97
N VAL A 438 6.41 17.67 -9.01
CA VAL A 438 4.98 17.32 -8.93
C VAL A 438 4.60 16.59 -10.21
N ILE A 439 4.22 15.33 -10.08
CA ILE A 439 3.73 14.48 -11.17
C ILE A 439 2.27 14.14 -10.84
N PRO A 440 1.30 14.66 -11.61
CA PRO A 440 -0.08 14.28 -11.43
C PRO A 440 -0.26 12.81 -11.82
N ILE A 441 -0.75 11.97 -10.90
CA ILE A 441 -1.19 10.61 -11.19
C ILE A 441 -2.57 10.68 -11.83
N VAL A 442 -3.45 11.49 -11.25
CA VAL A 442 -4.78 11.80 -11.76
C VAL A 442 -5.17 13.21 -11.31
N ASP A 443 -5.79 13.97 -12.21
CA ASP A 443 -6.17 15.36 -11.99
C ASP A 443 -7.37 15.49 -11.03
N GLY A 444 -7.62 16.71 -10.49
CA GLY A 444 -8.76 17.05 -9.65
C GLY A 444 -10.13 16.95 -10.35
N GLY A 445 -11.13 17.61 -9.77
CA GLY A 445 -12.49 17.65 -10.32
C GLY A 445 -13.34 16.42 -10.03
N ARG A 446 -12.88 15.52 -9.16
CA ARG A 446 -13.58 14.30 -8.75
C ARG A 446 -13.33 13.99 -7.27
N TYR A 447 -14.30 13.30 -6.64
CA TYR A 447 -14.08 12.70 -5.33
C TYR A 447 -13.15 11.50 -5.45
N ARG A 448 -12.09 11.49 -4.67
CA ARG A 448 -11.18 10.34 -4.54
C ARG A 448 -10.73 10.16 -3.11
N ALA A 449 -10.47 8.91 -2.75
CA ALA A 449 -10.02 8.54 -1.42
C ALA A 449 -9.10 7.32 -1.49
N GLY A 450 -8.42 7.04 -0.37
CA GLY A 450 -7.74 5.78 -0.16
C GLY A 450 -6.53 5.54 -1.05
N LEU A 451 -5.77 6.57 -1.44
CA LEU A 451 -4.55 6.38 -2.22
C LEU A 451 -3.60 5.45 -1.48
N LYS A 452 -3.24 4.34 -2.11
CA LYS A 452 -2.18 3.41 -1.71
C LYS A 452 -1.13 3.34 -2.81
N SER A 453 0.15 3.31 -2.43
CA SER A 453 1.24 3.08 -3.37
C SER A 453 1.89 1.73 -3.13
N LEU A 454 2.27 1.06 -4.21
CA LEU A 454 2.96 -0.22 -4.22
C LEU A 454 4.25 -0.08 -5.01
N VAL A 455 5.26 -0.89 -4.72
CA VAL A 455 6.52 -0.92 -5.46
C VAL A 455 6.72 -2.29 -6.10
N ASP A 456 7.11 -2.31 -7.36
CA ASP A 456 7.53 -3.50 -8.10
C ASP A 456 8.95 -3.29 -8.65
N PRO A 457 9.97 -3.69 -7.88
CA PRO A 457 11.35 -3.51 -8.30
C PRO A 457 11.72 -4.41 -9.50
N SER A 458 11.00 -5.51 -9.73
CA SER A 458 11.28 -6.43 -10.84
C SER A 458 10.87 -5.87 -12.20
N HIS A 459 9.97 -4.89 -12.22
CA HIS A 459 9.49 -4.22 -13.43
C HIS A 459 9.77 -2.70 -13.43
N ASP A 460 10.66 -2.23 -12.56
CA ASP A 460 11.06 -0.82 -12.44
C ASP A 460 9.86 0.14 -12.38
N CYS A 461 8.88 -0.18 -11.54
CA CYS A 461 7.68 0.65 -11.45
C CYS A 461 7.05 0.69 -10.05
N TRP A 462 6.19 1.68 -9.88
CA TRP A 462 5.21 1.77 -8.81
C TRP A 462 3.81 1.55 -9.37
N TYR A 463 2.88 1.22 -8.48
CA TYR A 463 1.45 1.27 -8.75
C TYR A 463 0.79 2.21 -7.75
N ALA A 464 -0.15 3.00 -8.23
CA ALA A 464 -1.03 3.82 -7.42
C ALA A 464 -2.45 3.25 -7.52
N PHE A 465 -3.09 3.05 -6.38
CA PHE A 465 -4.47 2.57 -6.24
C PHE A 465 -5.29 3.64 -5.51
N TRP A 466 -6.53 3.88 -5.94
CA TRP A 466 -7.45 4.79 -5.26
C TRP A 466 -8.91 4.45 -5.56
N GLU A 467 -9.81 5.02 -4.77
CA GLU A 467 -11.26 4.99 -4.98
C GLU A 467 -11.70 6.26 -5.71
N ASP A 468 -12.52 6.13 -6.74
CA ASP A 468 -13.09 7.24 -7.50
C ASP A 468 -14.61 7.26 -7.36
N GLY A 469 -15.15 8.21 -6.61
CA GLY A 469 -16.58 8.38 -6.34
C GLY A 469 -17.30 9.29 -7.33
N GLY A 470 -16.62 9.70 -8.42
CA GLY A 470 -17.21 10.52 -9.47
C GLY A 470 -17.09 12.02 -9.26
N SER A 471 -17.76 12.78 -10.12
CA SER A 471 -17.80 14.24 -10.10
C SER A 471 -19.04 14.77 -9.38
N ASP A 472 -19.17 16.11 -9.31
CA ASP A 472 -20.36 16.77 -8.78
C ASP A 472 -21.62 16.56 -9.66
N SER A 473 -21.44 16.10 -10.91
CA SER A 473 -22.55 15.80 -11.81
C SER A 473 -23.36 14.61 -11.33
N GLU A 474 -24.69 14.73 -11.31
CA GLU A 474 -25.58 13.60 -11.01
C GLU A 474 -25.45 12.45 -12.01
N THR A 475 -24.97 12.72 -13.21
CA THR A 475 -24.77 11.73 -14.29
C THR A 475 -23.41 11.07 -14.27
N ASP A 476 -22.50 11.53 -13.39
CA ASP A 476 -21.14 11.00 -13.26
C ASP A 476 -20.85 10.55 -11.81
N LYS A 477 -21.83 10.01 -11.15
CA LYS A 477 -21.65 9.26 -9.90
C LYS A 477 -21.06 7.90 -10.22
N ARG A 478 -20.01 7.52 -9.51
CA ARG A 478 -19.41 6.20 -9.64
C ARG A 478 -18.87 5.72 -8.29
N ASP A 479 -18.60 4.47 -8.21
CA ASP A 479 -17.96 3.81 -7.08
C ASP A 479 -16.91 2.84 -7.65
N ALA A 480 -15.93 3.43 -8.32
CA ALA A 480 -14.90 2.71 -9.05
C ALA A 480 -13.61 2.59 -8.25
N LEU A 481 -12.96 1.45 -8.38
CA LEU A 481 -11.60 1.22 -7.88
C LEU A 481 -10.65 1.35 -9.04
N CYS A 482 -9.68 2.23 -8.90
CA CYS A 482 -8.76 2.62 -9.96
C CYS A 482 -7.32 2.22 -9.63
N LEU A 483 -6.58 1.89 -10.68
CA LEU A 483 -5.18 1.50 -10.61
C LEU A 483 -4.41 2.16 -11.75
N GLN A 484 -3.20 2.65 -11.46
CA GLN A 484 -2.28 3.22 -12.44
C GLN A 484 -0.87 2.66 -12.23
N ARG A 485 -0.23 2.21 -13.32
CA ARG A 485 1.19 1.86 -13.33
C ARG A 485 2.03 3.11 -13.61
N ILE A 486 3.13 3.27 -12.89
CA ILE A 486 4.04 4.42 -13.01
C ILE A 486 5.48 3.89 -13.02
N GLY A 487 6.22 4.11 -14.10
CA GLY A 487 7.63 3.75 -14.19
C GLY A 487 8.48 4.53 -13.20
N PHE A 488 9.62 3.98 -12.76
CA PHE A 488 10.55 4.71 -11.89
C PHE A 488 11.14 5.96 -12.54
N ASP A 489 11.01 6.08 -13.86
CA ASP A 489 11.33 7.30 -14.60
C ASP A 489 10.19 8.33 -14.64
N GLY A 490 9.05 8.05 -14.02
CA GLY A 490 7.85 8.89 -14.03
C GLY A 490 6.97 8.67 -15.24
N SER A 491 7.29 7.70 -16.12
CA SER A 491 6.45 7.37 -17.26
C SER A 491 5.16 6.67 -16.81
N MET A 492 4.09 6.94 -17.53
CA MET A 492 2.81 6.23 -17.39
C MET A 492 2.42 5.64 -18.75
N PRO A 493 1.66 4.54 -18.81
CA PRO A 493 1.18 3.99 -20.06
C PRO A 493 0.54 5.08 -20.92
N GLY A 494 0.96 5.17 -22.19
CA GLY A 494 0.52 6.22 -23.12
C GLY A 494 1.14 7.61 -22.93
N ILE A 495 1.92 7.81 -21.87
CA ILE A 495 2.68 9.03 -21.63
C ILE A 495 4.17 8.65 -21.63
N GLN A 496 4.89 9.04 -22.67
CA GLN A 496 6.33 8.87 -22.70
C GLN A 496 6.95 9.71 -21.59
N SER A 497 7.93 9.15 -20.86
CA SER A 497 8.64 9.90 -19.84
C SER A 497 9.26 11.17 -20.43
N VAL A 498 9.28 12.22 -19.63
CA VAL A 498 9.94 13.47 -20.02
C VAL A 498 11.43 13.23 -20.38
N ASN A 499 12.05 12.19 -19.87
CA ASN A 499 13.44 11.82 -20.13
C ASN A 499 13.67 11.15 -21.50
N GLU A 500 12.76 10.34 -22.01
CA GLU A 500 12.83 9.83 -23.40
C GLU A 500 12.65 10.97 -24.39
N ILE A 501 11.77 11.89 -24.10
CA ILE A 501 11.60 13.14 -24.82
C ILE A 501 12.93 13.94 -24.86
N ARG A 502 13.77 13.85 -23.83
CA ARG A 502 15.07 14.54 -23.78
C ARG A 502 16.16 13.93 -24.65
N LYS A 503 16.21 12.61 -24.80
CA LYS A 503 17.27 11.93 -25.59
C LYS A 503 17.17 12.20 -27.09
N ASP A 504 15.99 12.54 -27.58
CA ASP A 504 15.71 12.75 -29.01
C ASP A 504 15.84 14.21 -29.49
N PHE A 505 16.20 15.13 -28.59
CA PHE A 505 16.25 16.56 -28.86
C PHE A 505 17.59 17.06 -29.36
N GLY A 506 17.86 16.83 -30.63
CA GLY A 506 18.68 17.78 -31.41
C GLY A 506 17.91 19.11 -31.66
N ASN A 507 18.61 20.14 -32.08
CA ASN A 507 18.20 21.56 -32.24
C ASN A 507 16.90 21.84 -33.03
N ASN A 508 15.94 20.96 -33.12
CA ASN A 508 14.72 21.09 -33.91
C ASN A 508 13.48 21.35 -33.05
N ARG A 509 12.62 22.26 -33.53
CA ARG A 509 11.34 22.57 -32.92
C ARG A 509 10.44 21.33 -32.93
N LYS A 510 9.90 20.93 -31.75
CA LYS A 510 8.94 19.85 -31.57
C LYS A 510 7.71 20.39 -30.84
N ILE A 511 6.55 19.89 -31.22
CA ILE A 511 5.25 20.30 -30.65
C ILE A 511 4.61 19.08 -30.00
N PHE A 512 4.16 19.23 -28.78
CA PHE A 512 3.47 18.18 -28.03
C PHE A 512 2.07 18.66 -27.67
N ASP A 513 1.11 17.76 -27.64
CA ASP A 513 -0.17 18.03 -27.01
C ASP A 513 -0.06 18.06 -25.48
N MET A 514 -1.13 18.39 -24.80
CA MET A 514 -1.17 18.44 -23.32
C MET A 514 -0.97 17.08 -22.65
N GLN A 515 -1.10 15.98 -23.38
CA GLN A 515 -0.82 14.61 -22.97
C GLN A 515 0.64 14.19 -23.26
N GLY A 516 1.49 15.13 -23.72
CA GLY A 516 2.89 14.85 -24.01
C GLY A 516 3.16 14.10 -25.31
N ARG A 517 2.14 13.85 -26.15
CA ARG A 517 2.30 13.17 -27.44
C ARG A 517 2.89 14.12 -28.47
N LEU A 518 3.89 13.64 -29.23
CA LEU A 518 4.46 14.40 -30.33
C LEU A 518 3.40 14.59 -31.44
N VAL A 519 3.16 15.84 -31.79
CA VAL A 519 2.22 16.20 -32.88
C VAL A 519 3.01 16.38 -34.16
N SER A 520 2.73 15.55 -35.16
CA SER A 520 3.35 15.66 -36.48
C SER A 520 2.59 16.68 -37.33
N GLY A 521 3.23 17.82 -37.59
CA GLY A 521 2.72 18.88 -38.47
C GLY A 521 2.29 20.15 -37.75
N ASP A 522 2.61 21.30 -38.32
CA ASP A 522 2.40 22.64 -37.72
C ASP A 522 1.12 23.34 -38.24
N ASN A 523 0.39 22.76 -39.18
CA ASN A 523 -0.49 23.54 -40.04
C ASN A 523 -1.98 23.60 -39.65
N ASP A 524 -2.46 22.81 -38.68
CA ASP A 524 -3.89 22.81 -38.29
C ASP A 524 -4.14 22.59 -36.79
N LEU A 525 -3.18 22.98 -35.93
CA LEU A 525 -3.29 22.79 -34.50
C LEU A 525 -4.29 23.78 -33.89
N LYS A 526 -5.34 23.26 -33.24
CA LYS A 526 -6.27 24.04 -32.41
C LYS A 526 -6.19 23.56 -30.98
N GLY A 527 -5.92 24.48 -30.05
CA GLY A 527 -5.88 24.15 -28.62
C GLY A 527 -4.60 24.58 -27.92
N ILE A 528 -4.29 23.90 -26.83
CA ILE A 528 -3.11 24.16 -26.02
C ILE A 528 -2.02 23.13 -26.34
N TYR A 529 -0.81 23.62 -26.59
CA TYR A 529 0.34 22.79 -26.95
C TYR A 529 1.58 23.22 -26.19
N ILE A 530 2.48 22.29 -26.00
CA ILE A 530 3.83 22.52 -25.47
C ILE A 530 4.78 22.55 -26.67
N VAL A 531 5.40 23.69 -26.90
CA VAL A 531 6.41 23.87 -27.96
C VAL A 531 7.79 23.95 -27.33
N ARG A 532 8.67 23.07 -27.77
CA ARG A 532 10.09 23.14 -27.40
C ARG A 532 10.93 23.55 -28.63
N GLU A 533 11.72 24.55 -28.45
CA GLU A 533 12.60 25.10 -29.49
C GLU A 533 13.87 25.67 -28.86
N ASN A 534 15.03 25.23 -29.35
CA ASN A 534 16.34 25.72 -28.89
C ASN A 534 16.57 25.58 -27.36
N GLY A 535 16.09 24.45 -26.77
CA GLY A 535 16.22 24.19 -25.33
C GLY A 535 15.22 24.93 -24.44
N GLN A 536 14.36 25.78 -24.99
CA GLN A 536 13.29 26.46 -24.27
C GLN A 536 11.95 25.78 -24.49
N THR A 537 11.17 25.67 -23.43
CA THR A 537 9.80 25.08 -23.47
C THR A 537 8.79 26.21 -23.26
N LYS A 538 7.76 26.27 -24.11
CA LYS A 538 6.70 27.29 -24.03
C LYS A 538 5.33 26.60 -24.18
N LYS A 539 4.37 26.99 -23.35
CA LYS A 539 2.95 26.67 -23.57
C LYS A 539 2.39 27.64 -24.60
N VAL A 540 1.82 27.14 -25.66
CA VAL A 540 1.32 27.94 -26.77
C VAL A 540 -0.17 27.61 -27.00
N PHE A 541 -0.98 28.65 -27.16
CA PHE A 541 -2.35 28.56 -27.63
C PHE A 541 -2.38 28.77 -29.15
N ARG A 542 -3.02 27.88 -29.90
CA ARG A 542 -3.24 28.00 -31.34
C ARG A 542 -4.67 27.70 -31.71
#